data_29098187a05cb56c72663768b5bd33e2
#
_entry.id   29098187a05cb56c72663768b5bd33e2
#
_cell.length_a   1.000
_cell.length_b   1.000
_cell.length_c   1.000
_cell.angle_alpha   90.00
_cell.angle_beta   90.00
_cell.angle_gamma   90.00
#
_symmetry.space_group_name_H-M   'P 1'
#
loop_
_entity.id
_entity.type
_entity.pdbx_description
1 polymer ?
#
loop_
_entity_poly.entity_id
_entity_poly.type
_entity_poly.pdbx_seq_one_letter_code
_entity_poly.pdbx_strand_id
1 'polypeptide(L)'
;MELKSKGQPLKNILFKYLLSTGLGLVISVGLIIAFISASVQFKWIFPANYTENLILEKRTDIATSKNFEKSLLPDNTSYLFLSKDEKVVVTNMNKNIQDIAFNYHKGSGNSNSNLSFMEIQRSDGYVLVAYDLKPFYRNPWMQKNLPQINILLLTLLIIFCFISIITITLIWAKKISKELNPLLEASEEIGKQNLDFQVKKLNIQEFNAILDSLEKMKVGLSESLRTNWREEEKKRNQISALSHDIKTPLSIIKGNSELLGETKLTEEQQTYLNYIRKNTNLSLIHISEPTRRPG
;
A
#
# COMPACT_ATOMS: atom_id res chain seq x y z
N MET A 1 5.54 -39.99 2.41
CA MET A 1 5.30 -39.17 3.64
C MET A 1 5.54 -37.71 3.26
N GLU A 2 4.54 -37.08 2.60
CA GLU A 2 4.62 -35.66 2.22
C GLU A 2 4.46 -34.80 3.47
N LEU A 3 5.52 -34.09 3.84
CA LEU A 3 5.47 -33.01 4.81
C LEU A 3 4.47 -31.97 4.26
N LYS A 4 3.22 -32.02 4.77
CA LYS A 4 2.24 -30.98 4.57
C LYS A 4 2.85 -29.67 5.10
N SER A 5 3.47 -28.89 4.23
CA SER A 5 3.82 -27.51 4.52
C SER A 5 2.49 -26.79 4.78
N LYS A 6 2.09 -26.73 6.06
CA LYS A 6 1.02 -25.82 6.49
C LYS A 6 1.56 -24.42 6.25
N GLY A 7 1.01 -23.72 5.27
CA GLY A 7 1.33 -22.31 5.02
C GLY A 7 1.21 -21.49 6.30
N GLN A 8 1.87 -20.35 6.36
CA GLN A 8 1.77 -19.45 7.51
C GLN A 8 0.38 -18.77 7.53
N PRO A 9 -0.23 -18.59 8.71
CA PRO A 9 -1.45 -17.80 8.82
C PRO A 9 -1.24 -16.37 8.32
N LEU A 10 -2.22 -15.82 7.62
CA LEU A 10 -2.18 -14.44 7.10
C LEU A 10 -1.92 -13.42 8.21
N LYS A 11 -2.46 -13.66 9.42
CA LYS A 11 -2.20 -12.83 10.61
C LYS A 11 -0.71 -12.70 10.93
N ASN A 12 0.09 -13.76 10.77
CA ASN A 12 1.52 -13.72 11.03
C ASN A 12 2.27 -12.91 9.96
N ILE A 13 1.78 -12.94 8.72
CA ILE A 13 2.31 -12.14 7.62
C ILE A 13 2.03 -10.65 7.87
N LEU A 14 0.80 -10.31 8.25
CA LEU A 14 0.42 -8.95 8.62
C LEU A 14 1.18 -8.45 9.86
N PHE A 15 1.38 -9.31 10.85
CA PHE A 15 2.21 -8.97 12.02
C PHE A 15 3.67 -8.66 11.63
N LYS A 16 4.26 -9.46 10.74
CA LYS A 16 5.61 -9.21 10.20
C LYS A 16 5.66 -7.89 9.41
N TYR A 17 4.61 -7.56 8.65
CA TYR A 17 4.49 -6.27 7.97
C TYR A 17 4.49 -5.11 8.97
N LEU A 18 3.64 -5.17 10.01
CA LEU A 18 3.59 -4.15 11.06
C LEU A 18 4.93 -4.01 11.79
N LEU A 19 5.56 -5.14 12.13
CA LEU A 19 6.87 -5.13 12.78
C LEU A 19 7.95 -4.50 11.89
N SER A 20 7.98 -4.85 10.60
CA SER A 20 8.93 -4.26 9.65
C SER A 20 8.72 -2.77 9.44
N THR A 21 7.45 -2.32 9.44
CA THR A 21 7.11 -0.88 9.35
C THR A 21 7.54 -0.14 10.61
N GLY A 22 7.27 -0.70 11.79
CA GLY A 22 7.73 -0.14 13.06
C GLY A 22 9.26 -0.04 13.13
N LEU A 23 9.96 -1.10 12.71
CA LEU A 23 11.43 -1.10 12.65
C LEU A 23 11.97 -0.04 11.66
N GLY A 24 11.33 0.10 10.49
CA GLY A 24 11.69 1.12 9.51
C GLY A 24 11.57 2.54 10.06
N LEU A 25 10.52 2.83 10.84
CA LEU A 25 10.34 4.12 11.51
C LEU A 25 11.41 4.36 12.58
N VAL A 26 11.74 3.35 13.39
CA VAL A 26 12.82 3.45 14.38
C VAL A 26 14.17 3.72 13.72
N ILE A 27 14.46 3.04 12.61
CA ILE A 27 15.68 3.28 11.82
C ILE A 27 15.70 4.73 11.27
N SER A 28 14.57 5.22 10.77
CA SER A 28 14.46 6.61 10.26
C SER A 28 14.78 7.64 11.34
N VAL A 29 14.26 7.45 12.55
CA VAL A 29 14.59 8.31 13.71
C VAL A 29 16.07 8.18 14.09
N GLY A 30 16.60 6.96 14.12
CA GLY A 30 18.02 6.70 14.41
C GLY A 30 18.97 7.39 13.43
N LEU A 31 18.62 7.39 12.12
CA LEU A 31 19.39 8.08 11.09
C LEU A 31 19.42 9.61 11.29
N ILE A 32 18.29 10.21 11.68
CA ILE A 32 18.24 11.64 11.99
C ILE A 32 19.08 11.98 13.21
N ILE A 33 19.00 11.18 14.28
CA ILE A 33 19.84 11.38 15.47
C ILE A 33 21.32 11.25 15.13
N ALA A 34 21.70 10.25 14.33
CA ALA A 34 23.06 10.07 13.87
C ALA A 34 23.54 11.27 13.01
N PHE A 35 22.66 11.78 12.12
CA PHE A 35 22.94 12.96 11.31
C PHE A 35 23.16 14.21 12.18
N ILE A 36 22.31 14.45 13.20
CA ILE A 36 22.49 15.55 14.15
C ILE A 36 23.82 15.42 14.88
N SER A 37 24.12 14.24 15.43
CA SER A 37 25.36 13.99 16.16
C SER A 37 26.59 14.24 15.29
N ALA A 38 26.58 13.74 14.05
CA ALA A 38 27.64 13.96 13.08
C ALA A 38 27.78 15.46 12.72
N SER A 39 26.66 16.17 12.50
CA SER A 39 26.65 17.59 12.16
C SER A 39 27.24 18.47 13.26
N VAL A 40 27.00 18.12 14.50
CA VAL A 40 27.59 18.81 15.67
C VAL A 40 29.07 18.47 15.79
N GLN A 41 29.45 17.19 15.63
CA GLN A 41 30.85 16.74 15.72
C GLN A 41 31.74 17.39 14.63
N PHE A 42 31.24 17.49 13.40
CA PHE A 42 31.93 18.17 12.29
C PHE A 42 31.81 19.70 12.33
N LYS A 43 31.16 20.23 13.36
CA LYS A 43 30.94 21.68 13.55
C LYS A 43 30.21 22.33 12.37
N TRP A 44 29.33 21.62 11.68
CA TRP A 44 28.44 22.21 10.68
C TRP A 44 27.28 22.97 11.31
N ILE A 45 26.83 22.45 12.46
CA ILE A 45 25.77 23.01 13.29
C ILE A 45 26.31 23.20 14.69
N PHE A 46 26.04 24.34 15.27
CA PHE A 46 26.29 24.60 16.68
C PHE A 46 25.03 24.24 17.50
N PRO A 47 25.17 23.51 18.62
CA PRO A 47 24.04 23.18 19.49
C PRO A 47 23.45 24.44 20.13
N ALA A 48 22.21 24.34 20.62
CA ALA A 48 21.47 25.47 21.21
C ALA A 48 22.20 26.15 22.37
N ASN A 49 22.92 25.37 23.18
CA ASN A 49 23.69 25.86 24.33
C ASN A 49 25.12 26.34 23.99
N TYR A 50 25.47 26.39 22.71
CA TYR A 50 26.85 26.78 22.29
C TYR A 50 27.20 28.18 22.74
N THR A 51 26.34 29.18 22.50
CA THR A 51 26.54 30.58 22.90
C THR A 51 26.60 30.73 24.41
N GLU A 52 25.75 30.04 25.14
CA GLU A 52 25.74 30.01 26.60
C GLU A 52 27.06 29.49 27.15
N ASN A 53 27.54 28.35 26.64
CA ASN A 53 28.82 27.78 27.06
C ASN A 53 29.99 28.72 26.80
N LEU A 54 30.00 29.43 25.66
CA LEU A 54 31.05 30.46 25.37
C LEU A 54 31.00 31.64 26.34
N ILE A 55 29.77 32.08 26.75
CA ILE A 55 29.63 33.16 27.76
C ILE A 55 30.13 32.65 29.12
N LEU A 56 29.79 31.42 29.50
CA LEU A 56 30.24 30.81 30.76
C LEU A 56 31.76 30.66 30.80
N GLU A 57 32.40 30.21 29.70
CA GLU A 57 33.88 30.10 29.60
C GLU A 57 34.54 31.45 29.78
N LYS A 58 34.03 32.52 29.18
CA LYS A 58 34.54 33.88 29.28
C LYS A 58 34.03 34.65 30.49
N ARG A 59 33.21 34.09 31.35
CA ARG A 59 32.58 34.78 32.48
C ARG A 59 33.57 35.47 33.40
N THR A 60 34.68 34.77 33.70
CA THR A 60 35.75 35.32 34.58
C THR A 60 36.42 36.49 33.90
N ASP A 61 36.76 36.41 32.62
CA ASP A 61 37.40 37.46 31.86
C ASP A 61 36.52 38.71 31.77
N ILE A 62 35.22 38.52 31.54
CA ILE A 62 34.23 39.59 31.51
C ILE A 62 34.10 40.25 32.86
N ALA A 63 34.11 39.48 33.96
CA ALA A 63 33.97 40.00 35.34
C ALA A 63 35.20 40.79 35.80
N THR A 64 36.40 40.39 35.41
CA THR A 64 37.67 40.92 35.89
C THR A 64 38.33 41.95 34.99
N SER A 65 37.87 42.11 33.73
CA SER A 65 38.39 43.08 32.78
C SER A 65 38.32 44.52 33.31
N LYS A 66 39.36 45.35 33.15
CA LYS A 66 39.34 46.75 33.57
C LYS A 66 38.24 47.56 32.89
N ASN A 67 38.11 47.40 31.57
CA ASN A 67 37.05 48.04 30.80
C ASN A 67 36.17 46.97 30.15
N PHE A 68 34.88 47.22 30.13
CA PHE A 68 33.96 46.34 29.41
C PHE A 68 34.03 46.64 27.92
N GLU A 69 34.41 45.66 27.11
CA GLU A 69 34.46 45.75 25.66
C GLU A 69 33.58 44.67 25.03
N LYS A 70 32.91 45.01 23.92
CA LYS A 70 32.10 44.07 23.14
C LYS A 70 32.88 42.83 22.68
N SER A 71 34.20 42.99 22.47
CA SER A 71 35.11 41.91 22.04
C SER A 71 35.18 40.73 23.01
N LEU A 72 34.82 40.95 24.26
CA LEU A 72 34.73 39.91 25.29
C LEU A 72 33.53 38.99 25.13
N LEU A 73 32.48 39.41 24.40
CA LEU A 73 31.27 38.66 24.18
C LEU A 73 31.22 37.98 22.80
N PRO A 74 30.50 36.83 22.66
CA PRO A 74 30.28 36.21 21.35
C PRO A 74 29.48 37.15 20.42
N ASP A 75 29.75 37.06 19.10
CA ASP A 75 29.16 37.96 18.08
C ASP A 75 27.61 37.95 18.06
N ASN A 76 27.00 36.82 18.37
CA ASN A 76 25.54 36.65 18.33
C ASN A 76 24.85 36.98 19.65
N THR A 77 25.39 37.89 20.45
CA THR A 77 24.81 38.29 21.73
C THR A 77 24.50 39.78 21.76
N SER A 78 23.47 40.11 22.50
CA SER A 78 23.15 41.48 22.89
C SER A 78 23.47 41.68 24.36
N TYR A 79 23.93 42.88 24.73
CA TYR A 79 24.34 43.17 26.09
C TYR A 79 23.80 44.46 26.60
N LEU A 80 23.64 44.50 27.91
CA LEU A 80 23.29 45.70 28.68
C LEU A 80 24.26 45.79 29.88
N PHE A 81 25.09 46.80 29.90
CA PHE A 81 25.98 47.09 31.05
C PHE A 81 25.33 48.14 31.93
N LEU A 82 25.09 47.79 33.19
CA LEU A 82 24.53 48.62 34.22
C LEU A 82 25.61 48.99 35.22
N SER A 83 25.67 50.27 35.63
CA SER A 83 26.48 50.70 36.78
C SER A 83 25.94 50.13 38.09
N LYS A 84 26.68 50.30 39.22
CA LYS A 84 26.21 49.93 40.55
C LYS A 84 24.93 50.65 40.97
N ASP A 85 24.64 51.80 40.38
CA ASP A 85 23.42 52.60 40.60
C ASP A 85 22.31 52.21 39.60
N GLU A 86 22.40 51.07 38.98
CA GLU A 86 21.44 50.57 37.98
C GLU A 86 21.25 51.48 36.74
N LYS A 87 22.17 52.40 36.47
CA LYS A 87 22.14 53.27 35.28
C LYS A 87 22.79 52.56 34.09
N VAL A 88 22.14 52.68 32.92
CA VAL A 88 22.69 52.13 31.65
C VAL A 88 23.98 52.86 31.27
N VAL A 89 25.08 52.11 31.20
CA VAL A 89 26.38 52.64 30.78
C VAL A 89 26.58 52.43 29.27
N VAL A 90 26.44 51.23 28.80
CA VAL A 90 26.59 50.86 27.38
C VAL A 90 25.62 49.71 27.08
N THR A 91 25.00 49.72 25.90
CA THR A 91 24.14 48.67 25.42
C THR A 91 24.06 48.62 23.90
N ASN A 92 23.85 47.44 23.32
CA ASN A 92 23.45 47.24 21.93
C ASN A 92 22.02 46.66 21.83
N MET A 93 21.32 46.53 22.94
CA MET A 93 19.93 46.06 22.97
C MET A 93 18.95 47.17 22.54
N ASN A 94 17.85 46.78 21.87
CA ASN A 94 16.74 47.69 21.66
C ASN A 94 15.97 47.90 22.97
N LYS A 95 15.12 48.95 23.03
CA LYS A 95 14.38 49.31 24.27
C LYS A 95 13.55 48.15 24.85
N ASN A 96 12.87 47.37 24.00
CA ASN A 96 12.05 46.25 24.46
C ASN A 96 12.90 45.18 25.16
N ILE A 97 14.07 44.84 24.60
CA ILE A 97 14.98 43.84 25.17
C ILE A 97 15.62 44.39 26.45
N GLN A 98 15.94 45.72 26.49
CA GLN A 98 16.45 46.35 27.70
C GLN A 98 15.46 46.25 28.86
N ASP A 99 14.17 46.52 28.63
CA ASP A 99 13.14 46.45 29.66
C ASP A 99 12.98 44.99 30.20
N ILE A 100 13.10 44.02 29.33
CA ILE A 100 13.07 42.59 29.72
C ILE A 100 14.33 42.24 30.52
N ALA A 101 15.49 42.67 30.08
CA ALA A 101 16.77 42.47 30.79
C ALA A 101 16.77 43.13 32.17
N PHE A 102 16.18 44.33 32.29
CA PHE A 102 16.05 45.02 33.55
C PHE A 102 15.12 44.29 34.51
N ASN A 103 13.98 43.78 34.02
CA ASN A 103 13.06 42.96 34.79
C ASN A 103 13.72 41.64 35.25
N TYR A 104 14.53 41.02 34.39
CA TYR A 104 15.33 39.85 34.76
C TYR A 104 16.29 40.15 35.91
N HIS A 105 17.01 41.26 35.86
CA HIS A 105 17.92 41.72 36.92
C HIS A 105 17.22 41.94 38.26
N LYS A 106 15.98 42.47 38.23
CA LYS A 106 15.15 42.68 39.41
C LYS A 106 14.46 41.45 39.96
N GLY A 107 14.71 40.30 39.38
CA GLY A 107 14.05 39.04 39.78
C GLY A 107 12.58 38.92 39.40
N SER A 108 12.04 39.86 38.62
CA SER A 108 10.68 39.85 38.10
C SER A 108 10.57 39.03 36.82
N GLY A 109 11.14 37.82 36.80
CA GLY A 109 11.31 37.01 35.62
C GLY A 109 10.02 36.53 34.96
N ASN A 110 9.34 37.40 34.23
CA ASN A 110 8.29 37.04 33.29
C ASN A 110 8.85 37.17 31.87
N SER A 111 9.63 36.17 31.43
CA SER A 111 10.26 36.19 30.13
C SER A 111 9.28 35.69 29.05
N ASN A 112 8.40 36.59 28.58
CA ASN A 112 7.70 36.41 27.29
C ASN A 112 8.66 36.63 26.09
N SER A 113 9.97 36.52 26.28
CA SER A 113 10.97 36.65 25.24
C SER A 113 11.53 35.28 24.85
N ASN A 114 11.75 35.09 23.58
CA ASN A 114 12.47 33.91 23.05
C ASN A 114 13.99 33.97 23.34
N LEU A 115 14.46 34.96 24.09
CA LEU A 115 15.83 35.18 24.48
C LEU A 115 16.07 34.70 25.89
N SER A 116 17.21 34.07 26.11
CA SER A 116 17.74 33.77 27.44
C SER A 116 18.69 34.88 27.89
N PHE A 117 18.71 35.09 29.19
CA PHE A 117 19.55 36.12 29.80
C PHE A 117 20.53 35.51 30.79
N MET A 118 21.73 36.04 30.81
CA MET A 118 22.75 35.72 31.83
C MET A 118 23.29 37.01 32.46
N GLU A 119 23.31 37.05 33.76
CA GLU A 119 23.90 38.13 34.51
C GLU A 119 25.33 37.80 34.93
N ILE A 120 26.21 38.73 34.69
CA ILE A 120 27.63 38.69 35.11
C ILE A 120 27.90 39.88 36.00
N GLN A 121 28.20 39.61 37.25
CA GLN A 121 28.56 40.65 38.24
C GLN A 121 30.02 41.06 38.01
N ARG A 122 30.25 42.38 37.97
CA ARG A 122 31.54 43.03 37.84
C ARG A 122 31.80 43.95 39.02
N SER A 123 33.07 44.38 39.20
CA SER A 123 33.44 45.32 40.25
C SER A 123 32.84 46.72 40.07
N ASP A 124 32.47 47.10 38.85
CA ASP A 124 31.92 48.40 38.43
C ASP A 124 30.40 48.36 38.12
N GLY A 125 29.76 47.16 38.15
CA GLY A 125 28.32 47.02 37.89
C GLY A 125 27.91 45.61 37.46
N TYR A 126 26.91 45.52 36.57
CA TYR A 126 26.35 44.26 36.10
C TYR A 126 26.26 44.21 34.57
N VAL A 127 26.71 43.14 33.97
CA VAL A 127 26.56 42.91 32.53
C VAL A 127 25.47 41.85 32.32
N LEU A 128 24.36 42.24 31.69
CA LEU A 128 23.29 41.37 31.27
C LEU A 128 23.49 41.01 29.82
N VAL A 129 23.66 39.73 29.54
CA VAL A 129 23.84 39.20 28.19
C VAL A 129 22.59 38.45 27.74
N ALA A 130 21.99 38.92 26.64
CA ALA A 130 20.91 38.26 26.00
C ALA A 130 21.38 37.42 24.82
N TYR A 131 20.94 36.18 24.74
CA TYR A 131 21.32 35.23 23.68
C TYR A 131 20.16 34.33 23.33
N ASP A 132 20.20 33.72 22.13
CA ASP A 132 19.19 32.81 21.64
C ASP A 132 19.61 31.37 21.94
N LEU A 133 18.74 30.58 22.57
CA LEU A 133 18.91 29.14 22.83
C LEU A 133 18.39 28.32 21.64
N LYS A 134 18.92 28.57 20.44
CA LYS A 134 18.58 27.83 19.25
C LYS A 134 19.85 27.30 18.57
N PRO A 135 19.80 26.10 18.01
CA PRO A 135 20.87 25.63 17.18
C PRO A 135 20.98 26.50 15.92
N PHE A 136 22.19 26.75 15.45
CA PHE A 136 22.44 27.55 14.25
C PHE A 136 23.55 26.97 13.38
N TYR A 137 23.51 27.28 12.08
CA TYR A 137 24.54 26.84 11.14
C TYR A 137 25.86 27.61 11.36
N ARG A 138 26.98 26.91 11.20
CA ARG A 138 28.32 27.61 11.24
C ARG A 138 28.48 28.56 10.06
N ASN A 139 27.97 28.17 8.88
CA ASN A 139 28.17 28.96 7.66
C ASN A 139 27.11 30.07 7.57
N PRO A 140 27.52 31.38 7.48
CA PRO A 140 26.56 32.50 7.34
C PRO A 140 25.66 32.42 6.13
N TRP A 141 26.14 31.83 5.02
CA TRP A 141 25.31 31.61 3.83
C TRP A 141 24.16 30.66 4.14
N MET A 142 24.43 29.59 4.88
CA MET A 142 23.38 28.63 5.31
C MET A 142 22.38 29.27 6.26
N GLN A 143 22.84 30.13 7.17
CA GLN A 143 21.93 30.88 8.08
C GLN A 143 20.95 31.75 7.30
N LYS A 144 21.38 32.35 6.19
CA LYS A 144 20.55 33.27 5.40
C LYS A 144 19.59 32.54 4.44
N ASN A 145 20.01 31.40 3.87
CA ASN A 145 19.32 30.76 2.76
C ASN A 145 18.54 29.48 3.15
N LEU A 146 18.88 28.89 4.30
CA LEU A 146 18.18 27.67 4.77
C LEU A 146 17.20 28.01 5.88
N PRO A 147 16.12 27.21 6.01
CA PRO A 147 15.19 27.34 7.12
C PRO A 147 15.87 27.05 8.46
N GLN A 148 15.23 27.42 9.54
CA GLN A 148 15.70 27.10 10.88
C GLN A 148 15.98 25.59 11.00
N ILE A 149 17.07 25.23 11.67
CA ILE A 149 17.52 23.82 11.77
C ILE A 149 16.42 22.88 12.26
N ASN A 150 15.63 23.31 13.25
CA ASN A 150 14.55 22.50 13.79
C ASN A 150 13.49 22.16 12.73
N ILE A 151 13.16 23.15 11.88
CA ILE A 151 12.20 22.94 10.76
C ILE A 151 12.80 21.99 9.73
N LEU A 152 14.06 22.20 9.36
CA LEU A 152 14.76 21.35 8.40
C LEU A 152 14.86 19.90 8.89
N LEU A 153 15.21 19.67 10.15
CA LEU A 153 15.27 18.33 10.72
C LEU A 153 13.92 17.66 10.79
N LEU A 154 12.88 18.42 11.15
CA LEU A 154 11.50 17.90 11.17
C LEU A 154 11.03 17.51 9.77
N THR A 155 11.28 18.35 8.77
CA THR A 155 10.91 18.04 7.38
C THR A 155 11.66 16.83 6.85
N LEU A 156 12.95 16.70 7.12
CA LEU A 156 13.74 15.52 6.78
C LEU A 156 13.20 14.25 7.46
N LEU A 157 12.86 14.33 8.74
CA LEU A 157 12.27 13.21 9.47
C LEU A 157 10.98 12.73 8.80
N ILE A 158 10.08 13.66 8.48
CA ILE A 158 8.81 13.34 7.81
C ILE A 158 9.08 12.66 6.46
N ILE A 159 10.00 13.19 5.66
CA ILE A 159 10.37 12.62 4.36
C ILE A 159 10.93 11.21 4.51
N PHE A 160 11.85 10.97 5.44
CA PHE A 160 12.42 9.63 5.67
C PHE A 160 11.38 8.63 6.16
N CYS A 161 10.49 9.04 7.07
CA CYS A 161 9.38 8.20 7.52
C CYS A 161 8.44 7.83 6.35
N PHE A 162 8.12 8.80 5.49
CA PHE A 162 7.25 8.58 4.34
C PHE A 162 7.86 7.63 3.31
N ILE A 163 9.14 7.83 2.99
CA ILE A 163 9.90 6.94 2.09
C ILE A 163 9.97 5.53 2.68
N SER A 164 10.23 5.39 3.98
CA SER A 164 10.30 4.10 4.66
C SER A 164 8.96 3.35 4.59
N ILE A 165 7.85 4.03 4.89
CA ILE A 165 6.51 3.43 4.82
C ILE A 165 6.18 2.97 3.39
N ILE A 166 6.40 3.83 2.39
CA ILE A 166 6.13 3.49 0.99
C ILE A 166 6.95 2.29 0.55
N THR A 167 8.26 2.29 0.83
CA THR A 167 9.17 1.23 0.40
C THR A 167 8.77 -0.12 1.00
N ILE A 168 8.51 -0.16 2.31
CA ILE A 168 8.10 -1.39 3.00
C ILE A 168 6.75 -1.86 2.48
N THR A 169 5.78 -0.95 2.29
CA THR A 169 4.46 -1.28 1.76
C THR A 169 4.54 -1.89 0.35
N LEU A 170 5.34 -1.30 -0.54
CA LEU A 170 5.52 -1.84 -1.90
C LEU A 170 6.17 -3.24 -1.91
N ILE A 171 7.15 -3.47 -1.04
CA ILE A 171 7.79 -4.80 -0.90
C ILE A 171 6.74 -5.84 -0.46
N TRP A 172 5.95 -5.53 0.56
CA TRP A 172 4.94 -6.45 1.08
C TRP A 172 3.76 -6.62 0.13
N ALA A 173 3.31 -5.55 -0.53
CA ALA A 173 2.26 -5.62 -1.56
C ALA A 173 2.66 -6.57 -2.70
N LYS A 174 3.90 -6.43 -3.22
CA LYS A 174 4.43 -7.32 -4.26
C LYS A 174 4.50 -8.77 -3.78
N LYS A 175 4.88 -9.00 -2.53
CA LYS A 175 4.95 -10.34 -1.94
C LYS A 175 3.57 -10.99 -1.82
N ILE A 176 2.57 -10.25 -1.32
CA ILE A 176 1.19 -10.75 -1.19
C ILE A 176 0.56 -10.97 -2.57
N SER A 177 0.76 -10.04 -3.50
CA SER A 177 0.25 -10.17 -4.87
C SER A 177 0.79 -11.42 -5.57
N LYS A 178 2.07 -11.74 -5.37
CA LYS A 178 2.66 -12.97 -5.93
C LYS A 178 2.00 -14.25 -5.39
N GLU A 179 1.57 -14.25 -4.15
CA GLU A 179 0.83 -15.39 -3.55
C GLU A 179 -0.65 -15.42 -3.99
N LEU A 180 -1.22 -14.28 -4.41
CA LEU A 180 -2.61 -14.18 -4.85
C LEU A 180 -2.80 -14.59 -6.32
N ASN A 181 -1.81 -14.33 -7.18
CA ASN A 181 -1.90 -14.60 -8.62
C ASN A 181 -2.34 -16.03 -8.97
N PRO A 182 -1.80 -17.10 -8.35
CA PRO A 182 -2.24 -18.46 -8.67
C PRO A 182 -3.73 -18.73 -8.36
N LEU A 183 -4.34 -18.01 -7.40
CA LEU A 183 -5.76 -18.09 -7.12
C LEU A 183 -6.59 -17.45 -8.24
N LEU A 184 -6.13 -16.32 -8.76
CA LEU A 184 -6.78 -15.62 -9.86
C LEU A 184 -6.68 -16.45 -11.13
N GLU A 185 -5.52 -17.02 -11.44
CA GLU A 185 -5.31 -17.92 -12.59
C GLU A 185 -6.22 -19.15 -12.50
N ALA A 186 -6.27 -19.80 -11.34
CA ALA A 186 -7.15 -20.96 -11.13
C ALA A 186 -8.63 -20.61 -11.32
N SER A 187 -9.08 -19.46 -10.83
CA SER A 187 -10.46 -19.00 -11.02
C SER A 187 -10.77 -18.69 -12.48
N GLU A 188 -9.83 -18.10 -13.21
CA GLU A 188 -9.97 -17.79 -14.63
C GLU A 188 -10.05 -19.06 -15.49
N GLU A 189 -9.18 -20.06 -15.23
CA GLU A 189 -9.19 -21.34 -15.93
C GLU A 189 -10.51 -22.10 -15.72
N ILE A 190 -11.05 -22.12 -14.48
CA ILE A 190 -12.37 -22.69 -14.19
C ILE A 190 -13.46 -21.94 -14.97
N GLY A 191 -13.39 -20.61 -15.03
CA GLY A 191 -14.34 -19.78 -15.78
C GLY A 191 -14.34 -20.08 -17.29
N LYS A 192 -13.18 -20.43 -17.86
CA LYS A 192 -13.02 -20.87 -19.26
C LYS A 192 -13.40 -22.33 -19.47
N GLN A 193 -13.86 -23.05 -18.47
CA GLN A 193 -14.10 -24.50 -18.49
C GLN A 193 -12.83 -25.34 -18.79
N ASN A 194 -11.66 -24.75 -18.65
CA ASN A 194 -10.41 -25.50 -18.69
C ASN A 194 -10.16 -26.10 -17.31
N LEU A 195 -10.46 -27.39 -17.18
CA LEU A 195 -10.38 -28.11 -15.89
C LEU A 195 -9.11 -28.99 -15.79
N ASP A 196 -8.22 -28.93 -16.79
CA ASP A 196 -6.95 -29.69 -16.80
C ASP A 196 -5.76 -28.83 -16.37
N PHE A 197 -5.83 -28.34 -15.12
CA PHE A 197 -4.74 -27.60 -14.51
C PHE A 197 -4.49 -28.06 -13.08
N GLN A 198 -3.25 -27.87 -12.60
CA GLN A 198 -2.87 -28.15 -11.23
C GLN A 198 -2.36 -26.87 -10.55
N VAL A 199 -2.87 -26.58 -9.38
CA VAL A 199 -2.40 -25.45 -8.59
C VAL A 199 -1.49 -25.95 -7.45
N LYS A 200 -0.30 -25.33 -7.36
CA LYS A 200 0.64 -25.63 -6.27
C LYS A 200 0.17 -24.97 -4.97
N LYS A 201 0.40 -25.64 -3.84
CA LYS A 201 0.13 -25.05 -2.53
C LYS A 201 0.93 -23.77 -2.31
N LEU A 202 0.26 -22.79 -1.71
CA LEU A 202 0.78 -21.47 -1.41
C LEU A 202 1.35 -21.40 0.01
N ASN A 203 2.11 -20.32 0.29
CA ASN A 203 2.70 -20.12 1.62
C ASN A 203 1.72 -19.56 2.66
N ILE A 204 0.50 -19.19 2.25
CA ILE A 204 -0.55 -18.60 3.09
C ILE A 204 -1.64 -19.64 3.32
N GLN A 205 -1.93 -19.93 4.59
CA GLN A 205 -2.89 -20.96 4.98
C GLN A 205 -4.31 -20.65 4.48
N GLU A 206 -4.75 -19.41 4.62
CA GLU A 206 -6.08 -18.95 4.18
C GLU A 206 -6.23 -19.05 2.66
N PHE A 207 -5.18 -18.79 1.92
CA PHE A 207 -5.18 -18.91 0.45
C PHE A 207 -5.26 -20.39 0.03
N ASN A 208 -4.60 -21.28 0.76
CA ASN A 208 -4.76 -22.72 0.53
C ASN A 208 -6.19 -23.20 0.78
N ALA A 209 -6.89 -22.66 1.79
CA ALA A 209 -8.30 -23.01 2.02
C ALA A 209 -9.21 -22.55 0.85
N ILE A 210 -8.91 -21.41 0.23
CA ILE A 210 -9.60 -20.96 -0.99
C ILE A 210 -9.26 -21.88 -2.16
N LEU A 211 -7.99 -22.26 -2.34
CA LEU A 211 -7.58 -23.22 -3.37
C LEU A 211 -8.29 -24.56 -3.23
N ASP A 212 -8.40 -25.09 -2.01
CA ASP A 212 -9.11 -26.34 -1.74
C ASP A 212 -10.60 -26.23 -2.11
N SER A 213 -11.21 -25.05 -1.95
CA SER A 213 -12.59 -24.79 -2.36
C SER A 213 -12.74 -24.67 -3.87
N LEU A 214 -11.78 -24.03 -4.56
CA LEU A 214 -11.74 -23.97 -6.03
C LEU A 214 -11.52 -25.36 -6.63
N GLU A 215 -10.67 -26.21 -6.04
CA GLU A 215 -10.45 -27.59 -6.49
C GLU A 215 -11.75 -28.43 -6.35
N LYS A 216 -12.49 -28.31 -5.26
CA LYS A 216 -13.80 -28.95 -5.11
C LYS A 216 -14.80 -28.47 -6.18
N MET A 217 -14.80 -27.17 -6.48
CA MET A 217 -15.65 -26.60 -7.54
C MET A 217 -15.26 -27.14 -8.91
N LYS A 218 -13.97 -27.22 -9.22
CA LYS A 218 -13.42 -27.80 -10.45
C LYS A 218 -13.90 -29.25 -10.64
N VAL A 219 -13.76 -30.06 -9.60
CA VAL A 219 -14.20 -31.47 -9.63
C VAL A 219 -15.70 -31.58 -9.87
N GLY A 220 -16.51 -30.81 -9.12
CA GLY A 220 -17.96 -30.82 -9.28
C GLY A 220 -18.42 -30.36 -10.66
N LEU A 221 -17.77 -29.35 -11.23
CA LEU A 221 -18.05 -28.86 -12.58
C LEU A 221 -17.68 -29.91 -13.63
N SER A 222 -16.53 -30.57 -13.48
CA SER A 222 -16.08 -31.66 -14.37
C SER A 222 -17.07 -32.81 -14.38
N GLU A 223 -17.55 -33.23 -13.22
CA GLU A 223 -18.51 -34.30 -13.08
C GLU A 223 -19.88 -33.94 -13.70
N SER A 224 -20.34 -32.70 -13.47
CA SER A 224 -21.58 -32.19 -14.07
C SER A 224 -21.52 -32.17 -15.61
N LEU A 225 -20.41 -31.64 -16.18
CA LEU A 225 -20.21 -31.62 -17.63
C LEU A 225 -20.20 -33.06 -18.22
N ARG A 226 -19.49 -33.97 -17.56
CA ARG A 226 -19.39 -35.36 -17.99
C ARG A 226 -20.77 -36.06 -17.94
N THR A 227 -21.57 -35.77 -16.92
CA THR A 227 -22.92 -36.30 -16.79
C THR A 227 -23.82 -35.76 -17.90
N ASN A 228 -23.80 -34.44 -18.15
CA ASN A 228 -24.55 -33.82 -19.23
C ASN A 228 -24.19 -34.41 -20.61
N TRP A 229 -22.92 -34.61 -20.91
CA TRP A 229 -22.52 -35.25 -22.17
C TRP A 229 -23.04 -36.68 -22.32
N ARG A 230 -22.97 -37.48 -21.23
CA ARG A 230 -23.53 -38.83 -21.24
C ARG A 230 -25.06 -38.85 -21.45
N GLU A 231 -25.76 -37.90 -20.85
CA GLU A 231 -27.20 -37.77 -21.07
C GLU A 231 -27.55 -37.34 -22.50
N GLU A 232 -26.81 -36.41 -23.06
CA GLU A 232 -26.96 -36.01 -24.48
C GLU A 232 -26.67 -37.18 -25.44
N GLU A 233 -25.63 -37.94 -25.18
CA GLU A 233 -25.30 -39.12 -25.96
C GLU A 233 -26.40 -40.17 -25.87
N LYS A 234 -26.94 -40.46 -24.67
CA LYS A 234 -28.09 -41.35 -24.51
C LYS A 234 -29.28 -40.86 -25.30
N LYS A 235 -29.63 -39.56 -25.20
CA LYS A 235 -30.77 -38.99 -25.98
C LYS A 235 -30.53 -39.14 -27.49
N ARG A 236 -29.33 -38.89 -28.00
CA ARG A 236 -29.02 -39.12 -29.44
C ARG A 236 -29.22 -40.59 -29.85
N ASN A 237 -28.72 -41.51 -29.03
CA ASN A 237 -28.83 -42.94 -29.31
C ASN A 237 -30.30 -43.40 -29.29
N GLN A 238 -31.11 -42.91 -28.35
CA GLN A 238 -32.54 -43.15 -28.27
C GLN A 238 -33.31 -42.64 -29.50
N ILE A 239 -33.02 -41.38 -29.93
CA ILE A 239 -33.63 -40.81 -31.14
C ILE A 239 -33.22 -41.60 -32.38
N SER A 240 -31.98 -42.02 -32.49
CA SER A 240 -31.49 -42.82 -33.60
C SER A 240 -32.18 -44.19 -33.68
N ALA A 241 -32.32 -44.88 -32.54
CA ALA A 241 -33.03 -46.16 -32.44
C ALA A 241 -34.52 -46.00 -32.81
N LEU A 242 -35.19 -44.97 -32.21
CA LEU A 242 -36.57 -44.68 -32.52
C LEU A 242 -36.82 -44.37 -34.01
N SER A 243 -35.90 -43.60 -34.60
CA SER A 243 -35.95 -43.28 -36.04
C SER A 243 -35.84 -44.56 -36.91
N HIS A 244 -34.98 -45.47 -36.53
CA HIS A 244 -34.83 -46.77 -37.23
C HIS A 244 -36.09 -47.60 -37.10
N ASP A 245 -36.66 -47.72 -35.88
CA ASP A 245 -37.83 -48.52 -35.58
C ASP A 245 -39.12 -48.00 -36.25
N ILE A 246 -39.22 -46.67 -36.44
CA ILE A 246 -40.34 -46.07 -37.18
C ILE A 246 -40.14 -46.18 -38.71
N LYS A 247 -38.90 -46.11 -39.19
CA LYS A 247 -38.57 -46.18 -40.62
C LYS A 247 -39.06 -47.52 -41.25
N THR A 248 -38.87 -48.63 -40.51
CA THR A 248 -39.21 -49.98 -40.98
C THR A 248 -40.72 -50.11 -41.27
N PRO A 249 -41.66 -49.86 -40.37
CA PRO A 249 -43.09 -49.92 -40.65
C PRO A 249 -43.56 -48.93 -41.74
N LEU A 250 -43.00 -47.71 -41.75
CA LEU A 250 -43.32 -46.77 -42.82
C LEU A 250 -42.85 -47.24 -44.20
N SER A 251 -41.69 -47.88 -44.29
CA SER A 251 -41.21 -48.48 -45.54
C SER A 251 -42.12 -49.63 -46.04
N ILE A 252 -42.66 -50.42 -45.08
CA ILE A 252 -43.63 -51.49 -45.42
C ILE A 252 -44.95 -50.85 -45.91
N ILE A 253 -45.49 -49.81 -45.24
CA ILE A 253 -46.68 -49.10 -45.67
C ILE A 253 -46.44 -48.45 -47.06
N LYS A 254 -45.31 -47.89 -47.32
CA LYS A 254 -44.93 -47.35 -48.65
C LYS A 254 -44.96 -48.41 -49.69
N GLY A 255 -44.24 -49.54 -49.48
CA GLY A 255 -44.22 -50.63 -50.43
C GLY A 255 -45.62 -51.24 -50.74
N ASN A 256 -46.38 -51.47 -49.70
CA ASN A 256 -47.80 -52.01 -49.90
C ASN A 256 -48.66 -50.96 -50.63
N SER A 257 -48.53 -49.68 -50.37
CA SER A 257 -49.19 -48.61 -51.09
C SER A 257 -48.79 -48.49 -52.55
N GLU A 258 -47.58 -48.84 -52.90
CA GLU A 258 -47.09 -48.88 -54.26
C GLU A 258 -47.69 -50.07 -55.00
N LEU A 259 -47.68 -51.25 -54.38
CA LEU A 259 -48.34 -52.47 -54.96
C LEU A 259 -49.86 -52.32 -55.12
N LEU A 260 -50.52 -51.71 -54.15
CA LEU A 260 -51.97 -51.44 -54.25
C LEU A 260 -52.31 -50.53 -55.44
N GLY A 261 -51.47 -49.59 -55.76
CA GLY A 261 -51.61 -48.67 -56.88
C GLY A 261 -51.49 -49.31 -58.26
N GLU A 262 -50.99 -50.57 -58.33
CA GLU A 262 -50.87 -51.36 -59.56
C GLU A 262 -52.19 -52.18 -59.84
N THR A 263 -53.16 -52.18 -58.89
CA THR A 263 -54.41 -52.87 -59.05
C THR A 263 -55.51 -51.92 -59.58
N LYS A 264 -56.67 -52.51 -60.01
CA LYS A 264 -57.78 -51.69 -60.41
C LYS A 264 -58.51 -51.10 -59.20
N LEU A 265 -58.42 -49.75 -59.04
CA LEU A 265 -59.01 -49.01 -57.94
C LEU A 265 -60.16 -48.11 -58.45
N THR A 266 -61.12 -47.83 -57.55
CA THR A 266 -62.15 -46.78 -57.80
C THR A 266 -61.50 -45.39 -57.63
N GLU A 267 -62.09 -44.33 -58.18
CA GLU A 267 -61.58 -42.95 -58.04
C GLU A 267 -61.43 -42.53 -56.59
N GLU A 268 -62.36 -42.96 -55.72
CA GLU A 268 -62.28 -42.66 -54.30
C GLU A 268 -61.08 -43.40 -53.62
N GLN A 269 -60.86 -44.66 -53.93
CA GLN A 269 -59.77 -45.48 -53.44
C GLN A 269 -58.41 -44.93 -53.94
N GLN A 270 -58.36 -44.45 -55.14
CA GLN A 270 -57.15 -43.77 -55.70
C GLN A 270 -56.82 -42.50 -54.92
N THR A 271 -57.84 -41.73 -54.54
CA THR A 271 -57.63 -40.50 -53.72
C THR A 271 -57.04 -40.83 -52.33
N TYR A 272 -57.57 -41.83 -51.65
CA TYR A 272 -57.06 -42.27 -50.34
C TYR A 272 -55.66 -42.83 -50.43
N LEU A 273 -55.29 -43.56 -51.48
CA LEU A 273 -53.98 -44.09 -51.72
C LEU A 273 -52.96 -42.96 -51.89
N ASN A 274 -53.32 -41.91 -52.62
CA ASN A 274 -52.47 -40.74 -52.83
C ASN A 274 -52.20 -40.02 -51.50
N TYR A 275 -53.14 -39.90 -50.61
CA TYR A 275 -52.99 -39.36 -49.28
C TYR A 275 -52.02 -40.22 -48.43
N ILE A 276 -52.14 -41.53 -48.43
CA ILE A 276 -51.27 -42.46 -47.71
C ILE A 276 -49.83 -42.32 -48.25
N ARG A 277 -49.62 -42.36 -49.53
CA ARG A 277 -48.29 -42.20 -50.18
C ARG A 277 -47.62 -40.87 -49.81
N LYS A 278 -48.39 -39.78 -49.92
CA LYS A 278 -47.91 -38.41 -49.58
C LYS A 278 -47.45 -38.32 -48.12
N ASN A 279 -48.31 -38.76 -47.17
CA ASN A 279 -48.00 -38.68 -45.76
C ASN A 279 -46.87 -39.61 -45.32
N THR A 280 -46.78 -40.83 -45.89
CA THR A 280 -45.67 -41.77 -45.65
C THR A 280 -44.37 -41.25 -46.15
N ASN A 281 -44.31 -40.66 -47.35
CA ASN A 281 -43.10 -40.05 -47.90
C ASN A 281 -42.66 -38.85 -47.06
N LEU A 282 -43.56 -37.96 -46.66
CA LEU A 282 -43.23 -36.84 -45.76
C LEU A 282 -42.70 -37.30 -44.42
N SER A 283 -43.28 -38.33 -43.84
CA SER A 283 -42.83 -38.92 -42.56
C SER A 283 -41.41 -39.51 -42.69
N LEU A 284 -41.12 -40.24 -43.79
CA LEU A 284 -39.81 -40.81 -44.05
C LEU A 284 -38.74 -39.74 -44.27
N ILE A 285 -39.06 -38.61 -44.92
CA ILE A 285 -38.16 -37.47 -45.10
C ILE A 285 -37.86 -36.87 -43.75
N HIS A 286 -38.86 -36.55 -42.93
CA HIS A 286 -38.65 -35.95 -41.61
C HIS A 286 -37.84 -36.84 -40.65
N ILE A 287 -37.95 -38.15 -40.74
CA ILE A 287 -37.22 -39.12 -39.92
C ILE A 287 -35.75 -39.26 -40.45
N SER A 288 -35.55 -39.12 -41.77
CA SER A 288 -34.23 -39.26 -42.38
C SER A 288 -33.39 -38.01 -42.35
N GLU A 289 -33.98 -36.80 -42.19
CA GLU A 289 -33.26 -35.55 -41.93
C GLU A 289 -32.78 -35.51 -40.51
N PRO A 290 -31.48 -35.72 -40.23
CA PRO A 290 -30.96 -35.44 -38.92
C PRO A 290 -31.23 -33.96 -38.65
N THR A 291 -31.88 -33.62 -37.53
CA THR A 291 -32.06 -32.25 -37.06
C THR A 291 -30.71 -31.52 -37.08
N ARG A 292 -30.40 -30.81 -38.18
CA ARG A 292 -29.30 -29.84 -38.24
C ARG A 292 -29.71 -28.73 -37.29
N ARG A 293 -29.10 -28.72 -36.08
CA ARG A 293 -29.07 -27.47 -35.28
C ARG A 293 -28.16 -26.51 -36.00
N PRO A 294 -28.57 -25.27 -36.24
CA PRO A 294 -27.62 -24.22 -36.57
C PRO A 294 -26.64 -24.09 -35.41
N GLY A 295 -25.33 -24.09 -35.70
CA GLY A 295 -24.22 -23.95 -34.77
C GLY A 295 -24.19 -22.56 -34.11
#